data_dd86fba6eddbb8a433baaa23095e9eea
#
_entry.id   dd86fba6eddbb8a433baaa23095e9eea
#
_cell.length_a   1.000
_cell.length_b   1.000
_cell.length_c   1.000
_cell.angle_alpha   90.00
_cell.angle_beta   90.00
_cell.angle_gamma   90.00
#
_symmetry.space_group_name_H-M   'P 1'
#
loop_
_entity.id
_entity.type
_entity.pdbx_description
1 polymer ?
#
loop_
_entity_poly.entity_id
_entity_poly.type
_entity_poly.pdbx_seq_one_letter_code
_entity_poly.pdbx_strand_id
1 'polypeptide(L)' 'MIYCPVCKSSDIFPVAGGVVGQVYFCKACRYRGSFVLEADEKDEELKES' A
#
# COMPACT_ATOMS: atom_id res chain seq x y z
N MET A 1 1.26 -6.00 5.15
CA MET A 1 0.63 -4.69 5.28
C MET A 1 1.04 -3.79 4.16
N ILE A 2 0.15 -2.91 3.79
CA ILE A 2 0.46 -2.00 2.70
C ILE A 2 0.59 -0.58 3.22
N TYR A 3 1.36 0.22 2.51
CA TYR A 3 1.61 1.58 2.89
C TYR A 3 1.54 2.48 1.69
N CYS A 4 1.27 3.73 1.95
CA CYS A 4 1.19 4.71 0.88
C CYS A 4 2.60 4.97 0.33
N PRO A 5 2.77 4.99 -0.97
CA PRO A 5 4.08 5.24 -1.55
C PRO A 5 4.47 6.72 -1.51
N VAL A 6 3.56 7.56 -1.14
CA VAL A 6 3.85 9.00 -1.10
C VAL A 6 4.19 9.45 0.31
N CYS A 7 3.32 9.20 1.26
CA CYS A 7 3.57 9.63 2.61
C CYS A 7 3.96 8.49 3.53
N LYS A 8 3.97 7.29 3.02
CA LYS A 8 4.37 6.11 3.78
C LYS A 8 3.50 5.89 4.99
N SER A 9 2.24 6.23 4.86
CA SER A 9 1.30 6.03 5.94
C SER A 9 0.57 4.72 5.72
N SER A 10 0.11 4.13 6.77
CA SER A 10 -0.64 2.90 6.64
C SER A 10 -2.13 3.19 6.47
N ASP A 11 -2.49 4.43 6.31
CA ASP A 11 -3.88 4.80 6.13
C ASP A 11 -4.33 4.62 4.69
N ILE A 12 -3.84 3.64 4.03
CA ILE A 12 -4.20 3.37 2.64
C ILE A 12 -5.07 2.14 2.59
N PHE A 13 -6.07 2.17 1.76
CA PHE A 13 -7.00 1.05 1.66
C PHE A 13 -7.59 0.98 0.26
N PRO A 14 -8.06 -0.18 -0.13
CA PRO A 14 -8.62 -0.36 -1.46
C PRO A 14 -9.98 0.30 -1.54
N VAL A 15 -10.24 1.05 -2.57
CA VAL A 15 -11.51 1.75 -2.69
C VAL A 15 -12.34 1.29 -3.85
N ALA A 16 -11.77 0.86 -4.92
CA ALA A 16 -12.58 0.49 -6.03
C ALA A 16 -11.86 -0.47 -6.89
N GLY A 17 -12.50 -1.53 -7.17
CA GLY A 17 -11.91 -2.43 -8.05
C GLY A 17 -12.38 -2.11 -9.37
N GLY A 18 -12.21 -2.05 -10.22
CA GLY A 18 -12.74 -1.80 -11.48
C GLY A 18 -12.29 -2.83 -12.43
N VAL A 19 -12.57 -2.53 -13.63
CA VAL A 19 -12.19 -3.38 -14.70
C VAL A 19 -10.70 -3.43 -14.84
N VAL A 20 -10.05 -2.36 -14.52
CA VAL A 20 -8.63 -2.29 -14.70
C VAL A 20 -7.85 -2.75 -13.49
N GLY A 21 -8.51 -3.07 -12.45
CA GLY A 21 -7.82 -3.60 -11.31
C GLY A 21 -8.13 -2.85 -10.06
N GLN A 22 -7.28 -3.04 -9.07
CA GLN A 22 -7.54 -2.48 -7.77
C GLN A 22 -6.98 -1.09 -7.65
N VAL A 23 -7.76 -0.20 -7.04
CA VAL A 23 -7.29 1.16 -6.81
C VAL A 23 -7.25 1.39 -5.32
N TYR A 24 -6.20 2.01 -4.83
CA TYR A 24 -6.04 2.30 -3.43
C TYR A 24 -6.09 3.79 -3.18
N PHE A 25 -6.54 4.15 -2.01
CA PHE A 25 -6.65 5.55 -1.64
C PHE A 25 -6.04 5.76 -0.27
N CYS A 26 -5.23 6.78 -0.12
CA CYS A 26 -4.60 7.10 1.15
C CYS A 26 -5.32 8.28 1.78
N LYS A 27 -5.72 8.12 3.03
CA LYS A 27 -6.42 9.17 3.73
C LYS A 27 -5.47 10.25 4.19
N ALA A 28 -4.24 9.92 4.39
CA ALA A 28 -3.28 10.89 4.92
C ALA A 28 -2.90 11.95 3.90
N CYS A 29 -2.55 11.55 2.72
CA CYS A 29 -2.13 12.49 1.71
C CYS A 29 -3.03 12.49 0.49
N ARG A 30 -4.09 11.70 0.54
CA ARG A 30 -5.03 11.61 -0.56
C ARG A 30 -4.44 11.06 -1.84
N TYR A 31 -3.48 10.18 -1.68
CA TYR A 31 -2.90 9.52 -2.83
C TYR A 31 -3.91 8.54 -3.42
N ARG A 32 -3.90 8.37 -4.69
CA ARG A 32 -4.81 7.48 -5.34
C ARG A 32 -4.11 6.80 -6.50
N GLY A 33 -4.21 5.51 -6.55
CA GLY A 33 -3.56 4.76 -7.61
C GLY A 33 -3.50 3.31 -7.26
N SER A 34 -2.99 2.51 -8.17
CA SER A 34 -2.93 1.08 -7.95
C SER A 34 -1.58 0.64 -7.37
N PHE A 35 -0.67 1.54 -7.18
CA PHE A 35 0.64 1.19 -6.66
C PHE A 35 0.70 1.47 -5.17
N VAL A 36 1.14 0.52 -4.40
CA VAL A 36 1.31 0.69 -2.97
C VAL A 36 2.56 -0.01 -2.54
N LEU A 37 3.08 0.38 -1.39
CA LEU A 37 4.25 -0.27 -0.83
C LEU A 37 3.78 -1.41 0.05
N GLU A 38 4.53 -2.47 0.05
CA GLU A 38 4.20 -3.60 0.90
C GLU A 38 5.34 -3.86 1.85
N ALA A 39 5.01 -4.12 3.09
CA ALA A 39 6.01 -4.45 4.07
C ALA A 39 5.51 -5.61 4.89
N ASP A 40 6.39 -6.52 5.19
CA ASP A 40 6.00 -7.70 5.93
C ASP A 40 7.07 -7.98 6.95
N GLU A 41 6.69 -8.18 8.16
CA GLU A 41 7.64 -8.46 9.20
C GLU A 41 8.41 -9.73 8.94
N LYS A 42 7.76 -10.70 8.41
CA LYS A 42 8.42 -11.94 8.10
C LYS A 42 9.49 -11.75 7.09
N ASP A 43 9.26 -10.85 6.19
CA ASP A 43 10.22 -10.57 5.17
C ASP A 43 11.52 -10.11 5.76
N GLU A 44 11.45 -9.34 6.79
CA GLU A 44 12.62 -8.85 7.42
C GLU A 44 13.46 -9.93 7.97
N GLU A 45 12.86 -10.89 8.57
CA GLU A 45 13.58 -11.99 9.11
C GLU A 45 14.28 -12.77 8.05
N LEU A 46 13.65 -12.97 6.96
CA LEU A 46 14.23 -13.71 5.88
C LEU A 46 15.43 -13.00 5.32
N LYS A 47 15.36 -11.72 5.25
CA LYS A 47 16.45 -10.98 4.71
C LYS A 47 17.67 -11.07 5.53
N GLU A 48 17.49 -11.20 6.78
CA GLU A 48 18.60 -11.34 7.64
C GLU A 48 19.46 -12.50 7.35
N SER A 49 18.88 -13.56 6.96
CA SER A 49 19.65 -14.77 6.70
C SER A 49 20.52 -14.71 5.47
#